data_ec6f788e73fa5dc29474d9aed898c91e
#
_entry.id   ec6f788e73fa5dc29474d9aed898c91e
#
_cell.length_a   1.000
_cell.length_b   1.000
_cell.length_c   1.000
_cell.angle_alpha   90.00
_cell.angle_beta   90.00
_cell.angle_gamma   90.00
#
_symmetry.space_group_name_H-M   'P 1'
#
loop_
_entity.id
_entity.type
_entity.pdbx_description
1 polymer ?
#
loop_
_entity_poly.entity_id
_entity_poly.type
_entity_poly.pdbx_seq_one_letter_code
_entity_poly.pdbx_strand_id
1 'polypeptide(L)'
;SDNLRYIKEIPIILISELYNARNLIRLAKDAGLQNKVGYLADFSLLLLERHAGKLNDDIESQIEQVRENLQYISQELEKEKKDELSCLDEELRFYVENAPDRLRYQDRHPQNREFCRNLEEKWKIIGVFGVEEMYDYMRFIMPESRKTVSQLPIEELVG
;
A
#
# COMPACT_ATOMS: atom_id res chain seq x y z
N SER A 1 -5.55 -16.18 -4.90
CA SER A 1 -4.99 -15.72 -6.18
C SER A 1 -3.50 -15.40 -6.03
N ASP A 2 -2.67 -15.87 -6.94
CA ASP A 2 -1.24 -15.51 -6.97
C ASP A 2 -1.06 -14.01 -7.21
N ASN A 3 -1.97 -13.40 -7.98
CA ASN A 3 -1.93 -11.96 -8.25
C ASN A 3 -2.10 -11.14 -6.97
N LEU A 4 -2.95 -11.60 -6.05
CA LEU A 4 -3.19 -10.88 -4.80
C LEU A 4 -1.90 -10.74 -3.99
N ARG A 5 -1.07 -11.78 -3.95
CA ARG A 5 0.21 -11.73 -3.24
C ARG A 5 1.13 -10.66 -3.85
N TYR A 6 1.21 -10.61 -5.18
CA TYR A 6 2.03 -9.59 -5.86
C TYR A 6 1.48 -8.18 -5.62
N ILE A 7 0.16 -8.02 -5.65
CA ILE A 7 -0.46 -6.73 -5.41
C ILE A 7 -0.17 -6.23 -3.99
N LYS A 8 -0.20 -7.12 -2.99
CA LYS A 8 0.13 -6.78 -1.60
C LYS A 8 1.60 -6.38 -1.42
N GLU A 9 2.49 -6.82 -2.29
CA GLU A 9 3.89 -6.42 -2.23
C GLU A 9 4.12 -5.00 -2.71
N ILE A 10 3.23 -4.44 -3.52
CA ILE A 10 3.41 -3.10 -4.07
C ILE A 10 3.46 -2.01 -2.99
N PRO A 11 2.55 -1.96 -2.01
CA PRO A 11 2.68 -0.99 -0.93
C PRO A 11 4.00 -1.09 -0.17
N ILE A 12 4.50 -2.30 0.04
CA ILE A 12 5.78 -2.51 0.71
C ILE A 12 6.92 -1.89 -0.11
N ILE A 13 6.91 -2.13 -1.42
CA ILE A 13 7.91 -1.56 -2.32
C ILE A 13 7.83 -0.03 -2.33
N LEU A 14 6.62 0.51 -2.40
CA LEU A 14 6.42 1.97 -2.43
C LEU A 14 6.90 2.66 -1.15
N ILE A 15 6.86 1.96 -0.02
CA ILE A 15 7.31 2.48 1.26
C ILE A 15 8.81 2.26 1.48
N SER A 16 9.33 1.09 1.11
CA SER A 16 10.65 0.63 1.53
C SER A 16 11.75 0.76 0.47
N GLU A 17 11.38 0.82 -0.81
CA GLU A 17 12.37 0.83 -1.88
C GLU A 17 12.68 2.24 -2.36
N LEU A 18 13.90 2.40 -2.91
CA LEU A 18 14.26 3.62 -3.62
C LEU A 18 13.86 3.47 -5.09
N TYR A 19 13.04 4.38 -5.56
CA TYR A 19 12.57 4.38 -6.94
C TYR A 19 12.41 5.82 -7.42
N ASN A 20 12.41 5.98 -8.73
CA ASN A 20 12.16 7.28 -9.35
C ASN A 20 10.65 7.47 -9.53
N ALA A 21 10.06 8.37 -8.75
CA ALA A 21 8.61 8.60 -8.77
C ALA A 21 8.11 9.05 -10.15
N ARG A 22 8.84 9.91 -10.84
CA ARG A 22 8.46 10.36 -12.20
C ARG A 22 8.42 9.21 -13.18
N ASN A 23 9.40 8.32 -13.09
CA ASN A 23 9.45 7.15 -13.97
C ASN A 23 8.29 6.20 -13.68
N LEU A 24 7.97 5.98 -12.41
CA LEU A 24 6.82 5.17 -12.01
C LEU A 24 5.51 5.75 -12.54
N ILE A 25 5.32 7.06 -12.41
CA ILE A 25 4.15 7.76 -12.91
C ILE A 25 4.03 7.56 -14.43
N ARG A 26 5.13 7.73 -15.17
CA ARG A 26 5.14 7.55 -16.62
C ARG A 26 4.79 6.12 -17.00
N LEU A 27 5.37 5.14 -16.32
CA LEU A 27 5.07 3.72 -16.58
C LEU A 27 3.61 3.40 -16.29
N ALA A 28 3.07 3.93 -15.20
CA ALA A 28 1.65 3.73 -14.86
C ALA A 28 0.74 4.29 -15.94
N LYS A 29 1.03 5.50 -16.41
CA LYS A 29 0.25 6.14 -17.50
C LYS A 29 0.35 5.35 -18.80
N ASP A 30 1.55 4.94 -19.18
CA ASP A 30 1.77 4.18 -20.41
C ASP A 30 1.04 2.84 -20.39
N ALA A 31 0.97 2.20 -19.23
CA ALA A 31 0.28 0.92 -19.08
C ALA A 31 -1.23 1.06 -18.80
N GLY A 32 -1.75 2.29 -18.66
CA GLY A 32 -3.15 2.51 -18.35
C GLY A 32 -3.51 2.13 -16.92
N LEU A 33 -2.56 2.18 -15.98
CA LEU A 33 -2.72 1.76 -14.59
C LEU A 33 -2.78 2.95 -13.62
N GLN A 34 -3.16 4.14 -14.11
CA GLN A 34 -3.21 5.34 -13.27
C GLN A 34 -4.04 5.13 -12.01
N ASN A 35 -5.21 4.54 -12.16
CA ASN A 35 -6.14 4.39 -11.05
C ASN A 35 -5.62 3.37 -10.02
N LYS A 36 -5.08 2.24 -10.48
CA LYS A 36 -4.57 1.21 -9.57
C LYS A 36 -3.34 1.69 -8.82
N VAL A 37 -2.40 2.32 -9.51
CA VAL A 37 -1.18 2.80 -8.87
C VAL A 37 -1.49 3.98 -7.93
N GLY A 38 -2.39 4.87 -8.33
CA GLY A 38 -2.83 5.97 -7.47
C GLY A 38 -3.52 5.47 -6.20
N TYR A 39 -4.41 4.49 -6.33
CA TYR A 39 -5.04 3.83 -5.18
C TYR A 39 -3.99 3.26 -4.23
N LEU A 40 -3.02 2.53 -4.76
CA LEU A 40 -1.98 1.91 -3.95
C LEU A 40 -1.05 2.94 -3.31
N ALA A 41 -0.79 4.06 -3.98
CA ALA A 41 0.00 5.15 -3.41
C ALA A 41 -0.71 5.78 -2.20
N ASP A 42 -1.99 6.10 -2.33
CA ASP A 42 -2.79 6.65 -1.22
C ASP A 42 -2.91 5.64 -0.07
N PHE A 43 -3.10 4.38 -0.39
CA PHE A 43 -3.17 3.30 0.60
C PHE A 43 -1.84 3.18 1.36
N SER A 44 -0.72 3.24 0.63
CA SER A 44 0.62 3.16 1.21
C SER A 44 0.92 4.37 2.11
N LEU A 45 0.45 5.56 1.71
CA LEU A 45 0.60 6.77 2.52
C LEU A 45 -0.10 6.62 3.87
N LEU A 46 -1.31 6.05 3.88
CA LEU A 46 -2.02 5.81 5.13
C LEU A 46 -1.26 4.84 6.02
N LEU A 47 -0.75 3.74 5.44
CA LEU A 47 0.05 2.77 6.20
C LEU A 47 1.28 3.43 6.83
N LEU A 48 1.98 4.25 6.04
CA LEU A 48 3.15 4.99 6.51
C LEU A 48 2.79 5.91 7.68
N GLU A 49 1.70 6.68 7.55
CA GLU A 49 1.28 7.64 8.56
C GLU A 49 0.83 6.95 9.86
N ARG A 50 0.06 5.87 9.74
CA ARG A 50 -0.47 5.17 10.93
C ARG A 50 0.58 4.40 11.70
N HIS A 51 1.61 3.95 11.02
CA HIS A 51 2.62 3.08 11.62
C HIS A 51 3.99 3.72 11.69
N ALA A 52 4.06 5.05 11.56
CA ALA A 52 5.29 5.80 11.78
C ALA A 52 5.82 5.50 13.18
N GLY A 53 7.13 5.32 13.29
CA GLY A 53 7.78 4.93 14.55
C GLY A 53 7.80 3.43 14.82
N LYS A 54 7.03 2.64 14.07
CA LYS A 54 6.97 1.18 14.20
C LYS A 54 7.60 0.46 13.03
N LEU A 55 8.02 1.19 12.01
CA LEU A 55 8.67 0.64 10.83
C LEU A 55 10.16 0.48 11.11
N ASN A 56 10.88 -0.22 10.23
CA ASN A 56 12.32 -0.37 10.43
C ASN A 56 13.06 0.96 10.27
N ASP A 57 14.30 1.03 10.78
CA ASP A 57 15.07 2.28 10.83
C ASP A 57 15.39 2.84 9.44
N ASP A 58 15.53 1.99 8.44
CA ASP A 58 15.79 2.46 7.08
C ASP A 58 14.60 3.26 6.54
N ILE A 59 13.39 2.80 6.82
CA ILE A 59 12.18 3.51 6.43
C ILE A 59 12.03 4.79 7.24
N GLU A 60 12.23 4.71 8.56
CA GLU A 60 12.09 5.88 9.45
C GLU A 60 13.04 7.01 9.06
N SER A 61 14.27 6.67 8.65
CA SER A 61 15.24 7.68 8.24
C SER A 61 14.86 8.38 6.93
N GLN A 62 13.96 7.80 6.14
CA GLN A 62 13.55 8.31 4.84
C GLN A 62 12.07 8.67 4.79
N ILE A 63 11.40 8.70 5.94
CA ILE A 63 9.94 8.82 6.02
C ILE A 63 9.41 10.06 5.28
N GLU A 64 10.09 11.19 5.41
CA GLU A 64 9.68 12.42 4.73
C GLU A 64 9.80 12.30 3.22
N GLN A 65 10.88 11.69 2.73
CA GLN A 65 11.08 11.48 1.31
C GLN A 65 10.04 10.51 0.76
N VAL A 66 9.74 9.44 1.48
CA VAL A 66 8.73 8.47 1.08
C VAL A 66 7.35 9.13 1.03
N ARG A 67 7.02 9.93 2.05
CA ARG A 67 5.75 10.66 2.11
C ARG A 67 5.61 11.59 0.90
N GLU A 68 6.63 12.36 0.60
CA GLU A 68 6.63 13.27 -0.55
C GLU A 68 6.45 12.53 -1.87
N ASN A 69 7.15 11.40 -2.03
CA ASN A 69 7.03 10.58 -3.22
C ASN A 69 5.61 10.04 -3.40
N LEU A 70 5.01 9.51 -2.34
CA LEU A 70 3.66 8.96 -2.39
C LEU A 70 2.62 10.04 -2.70
N GLN A 71 2.75 11.21 -2.09
CA GLN A 71 1.87 12.35 -2.37
C GLN A 71 2.01 12.80 -3.81
N TYR A 72 3.23 12.88 -4.32
CA TYR A 72 3.50 13.28 -5.69
C TYR A 72 2.90 12.29 -6.70
N ILE A 73 3.08 10.99 -6.46
CA ILE A 73 2.50 9.95 -7.31
C ILE A 73 0.98 10.07 -7.35
N SER A 74 0.35 10.18 -6.18
CA SER A 74 -1.10 10.30 -6.09
C SER A 74 -1.61 11.54 -6.82
N GLN A 75 -1.02 12.70 -6.60
CA GLN A 75 -1.44 13.95 -7.20
C GLN A 75 -1.31 13.92 -8.73
N GLU A 76 -0.20 13.42 -9.23
CA GLU A 76 0.03 13.38 -10.68
C GLU A 76 -0.87 12.37 -11.39
N LEU A 77 -1.09 11.21 -10.78
CA LEU A 77 -1.97 10.21 -11.38
C LEU A 77 -3.44 10.59 -11.30
N GLU A 78 -3.85 11.34 -10.27
CA GLU A 78 -5.23 11.81 -10.15
C GLU A 78 -5.62 12.72 -11.30
N LYS A 79 -4.68 13.52 -11.81
CA LYS A 79 -4.95 14.42 -12.94
C LYS A 79 -5.38 13.68 -14.21
N GLU A 80 -4.95 12.44 -14.37
CA GLU A 80 -5.19 11.65 -15.57
C GLU A 80 -5.90 10.33 -15.26
N LYS A 81 -6.58 10.24 -14.11
CA LYS A 81 -7.31 9.02 -13.79
C LYS A 81 -8.45 8.78 -14.76
N LYS A 82 -8.72 7.50 -14.99
CA LYS A 82 -9.79 7.06 -15.87
C LYS A 82 -11.12 7.04 -15.11
N ASP A 83 -12.22 7.28 -15.85
CA ASP A 83 -13.56 7.22 -15.28
C ASP A 83 -14.19 5.85 -15.53
N GLU A 84 -13.41 4.80 -15.44
CA GLU A 84 -13.84 3.43 -15.63
C GLU A 84 -13.57 2.63 -14.36
N LEU A 85 -14.62 1.97 -13.86
CA LEU A 85 -14.47 1.13 -12.66
C LEU A 85 -13.68 -0.13 -13.00
N SER A 86 -12.65 -0.42 -12.21
CA SER A 86 -11.89 -1.65 -12.31
C SER A 86 -11.66 -2.23 -10.92
N CYS A 87 -11.19 -3.46 -10.86
CA CYS A 87 -10.88 -4.11 -9.60
C CYS A 87 -9.36 -4.21 -9.43
N LEU A 88 -8.89 -4.05 -8.22
CA LEU A 88 -7.46 -4.16 -7.93
C LEU A 88 -6.92 -5.53 -8.35
N ASP A 89 -7.72 -6.58 -8.15
CA ASP A 89 -7.47 -7.92 -8.68
C ASP A 89 -8.74 -8.40 -9.39
N GLU A 90 -8.75 -8.36 -10.72
CA GLU A 90 -9.92 -8.71 -11.52
C GLU A 90 -10.37 -10.15 -11.31
N GLU A 91 -9.47 -11.06 -10.96
CA GLU A 91 -9.84 -12.45 -10.68
C GLU A 91 -10.77 -12.57 -9.47
N LEU A 92 -10.71 -11.59 -8.55
CA LEU A 92 -11.52 -11.58 -7.35
C LEU A 92 -12.75 -10.67 -7.44
N ARG A 93 -12.97 -10.00 -8.57
CA ARG A 93 -14.04 -9.00 -8.72
C ARG A 93 -15.41 -9.53 -8.29
N PHE A 94 -15.83 -10.64 -8.83
CA PHE A 94 -17.15 -11.20 -8.52
C PHE A 94 -17.29 -11.48 -7.03
N TYR A 95 -16.26 -12.06 -6.44
CA TYR A 95 -16.25 -12.43 -5.04
C TYR A 95 -16.36 -11.19 -4.14
N VAL A 96 -15.53 -10.17 -4.37
CA VAL A 96 -15.49 -8.99 -3.50
C VAL A 96 -16.70 -8.09 -3.69
N GLU A 97 -17.27 -8.01 -4.90
CA GLU A 97 -18.47 -7.21 -5.14
C GLU A 97 -19.68 -7.73 -4.34
N ASN A 98 -19.71 -9.02 -4.05
CA ASN A 98 -20.84 -9.66 -3.38
C ASN A 98 -20.57 -9.91 -1.89
N ALA A 99 -19.42 -9.52 -1.37
CA ALA A 99 -19.06 -9.72 0.04
C ALA A 99 -19.38 -8.48 0.87
N PRO A 100 -19.81 -8.64 2.14
CA PRO A 100 -19.92 -7.50 3.07
C PRO A 100 -18.56 -6.83 3.26
N ASP A 101 -18.57 -5.53 3.50
CA ASP A 101 -17.32 -4.73 3.66
C ASP A 101 -16.36 -5.34 4.66
N ARG A 102 -16.87 -5.83 5.79
CA ARG A 102 -16.04 -6.42 6.82
C ARG A 102 -15.24 -7.62 6.32
N LEU A 103 -15.86 -8.46 5.48
CA LEU A 103 -15.19 -9.63 4.91
C LEU A 103 -14.38 -9.26 3.68
N ARG A 104 -14.90 -8.33 2.87
CA ARG A 104 -14.24 -7.91 1.63
C ARG A 104 -12.87 -7.33 1.90
N TYR A 105 -12.77 -6.46 2.92
CA TYR A 105 -11.51 -5.81 3.27
C TYR A 105 -10.72 -6.57 4.34
N GLN A 106 -11.32 -7.59 4.93
CA GLN A 106 -10.75 -8.32 6.07
C GLN A 106 -10.26 -7.36 7.15
N ASP A 107 -11.10 -6.40 7.49
CA ASP A 107 -10.76 -5.35 8.44
C ASP A 107 -11.89 -5.18 9.45
N ARG A 108 -11.56 -5.28 10.73
CA ARG A 108 -12.54 -5.18 11.82
C ARG A 108 -12.87 -3.74 12.19
N HIS A 109 -12.01 -2.81 11.82
CA HIS A 109 -12.16 -1.41 12.23
C HIS A 109 -13.01 -0.63 11.24
N PRO A 110 -14.16 -0.04 11.70
CA PRO A 110 -15.03 0.71 10.80
C PRO A 110 -14.32 1.87 10.07
N GLN A 111 -13.40 2.56 10.77
CA GLN A 111 -12.66 3.66 10.16
C GLN A 111 -11.83 3.20 8.97
N ASN A 112 -11.24 2.02 9.08
CA ASN A 112 -10.43 1.46 8.01
C ASN A 112 -11.30 1.08 6.81
N ARG A 113 -12.46 0.51 7.07
CA ARG A 113 -13.40 0.17 6.00
C ARG A 113 -13.92 1.42 5.28
N GLU A 114 -14.24 2.47 6.04
CA GLU A 114 -14.64 3.76 5.47
C GLU A 114 -13.52 4.36 4.62
N PHE A 115 -12.30 4.31 5.09
CA PHE A 115 -11.14 4.77 4.33
C PHE A 115 -11.02 4.02 3.01
N CYS A 116 -11.14 2.70 3.03
CA CYS A 116 -11.08 1.89 1.81
C CYS A 116 -12.20 2.27 0.83
N ARG A 117 -13.42 2.47 1.32
CA ARG A 117 -14.54 2.93 0.47
C ARG A 117 -14.26 4.28 -0.17
N ASN A 118 -13.68 5.21 0.59
CA ASN A 118 -13.34 6.52 0.07
C ASN A 118 -12.27 6.44 -1.03
N LEU A 119 -11.28 5.56 -0.86
CA LEU A 119 -10.27 5.32 -1.90
C LEU A 119 -10.89 4.71 -3.15
N GLU A 120 -11.83 3.78 -2.97
CA GLU A 120 -12.53 3.15 -4.09
C GLU A 120 -13.30 4.17 -4.91
N GLU A 121 -13.98 5.10 -4.24
CA GLU A 121 -14.70 6.17 -4.91
C GLU A 121 -13.75 7.12 -5.65
N LYS A 122 -12.67 7.51 -4.97
CA LYS A 122 -11.70 8.44 -5.55
C LYS A 122 -11.06 7.90 -6.82
N TRP A 123 -10.66 6.63 -6.78
CA TRP A 123 -9.86 6.04 -7.85
C TRP A 123 -10.65 5.14 -8.79
N LYS A 124 -11.93 4.92 -8.55
CA LYS A 124 -12.75 3.98 -9.33
C LYS A 124 -12.13 2.58 -9.33
N ILE A 125 -11.69 2.15 -8.16
CA ILE A 125 -11.05 0.84 -7.94
C ILE A 125 -11.83 0.08 -6.89
N ILE A 126 -12.14 -1.19 -7.17
CA ILE A 126 -12.70 -2.09 -6.17
C ILE A 126 -11.52 -2.71 -5.41
N GLY A 127 -11.44 -2.45 -4.12
CA GLY A 127 -10.36 -2.97 -3.28
C GLY A 127 -10.55 -4.43 -2.91
N VAL A 128 -9.47 -5.12 -2.59
CA VAL A 128 -9.48 -6.56 -2.28
C VAL A 128 -8.81 -6.88 -0.95
N PHE A 129 -8.26 -5.90 -0.26
CA PHE A 129 -7.71 -6.08 1.09
C PHE A 129 -7.90 -4.79 1.89
N GLY A 130 -7.86 -4.92 3.21
CA GLY A 130 -8.03 -3.80 4.11
C GLY A 130 -6.71 -3.35 4.74
N VAL A 131 -6.80 -2.30 5.54
CA VAL A 131 -5.64 -1.68 6.20
C VAL A 131 -5.04 -2.62 7.24
N GLU A 132 -5.89 -3.27 8.06
CA GLU A 132 -5.44 -4.18 9.11
C GLU A 132 -4.73 -5.40 8.50
N GLU A 133 -5.34 -6.00 7.46
CA GLU A 133 -4.74 -7.13 6.75
C GLU A 133 -3.38 -6.77 6.16
N MET A 134 -3.30 -5.59 5.53
CA MET A 134 -2.05 -5.15 4.92
C MET A 134 -0.97 -4.86 5.96
N TYR A 135 -1.36 -4.29 7.10
CA TYR A 135 -0.40 -4.04 8.18
C TYR A 135 0.15 -5.35 8.75
N ASP A 136 -0.70 -6.33 8.96
CA ASP A 136 -0.27 -7.65 9.43
C ASP A 136 0.69 -8.31 8.44
N TYR A 137 0.40 -8.18 7.14
CA TYR A 137 1.27 -8.69 6.09
C TYR A 137 2.64 -7.99 6.10
N MET A 138 2.65 -6.66 6.25
CA MET A 138 3.89 -5.89 6.35
C MET A 138 4.75 -6.33 7.53
N ARG A 139 4.14 -6.56 8.68
CA ARG A 139 4.86 -7.00 9.87
C ARG A 139 5.51 -8.36 9.67
N PHE A 140 4.88 -9.22 8.89
CA PHE A 140 5.43 -10.54 8.57
C PHE A 140 6.64 -10.43 7.64
N ILE A 141 6.55 -9.59 6.61
CA ILE A 141 7.61 -9.42 5.60
C ILE A 141 8.73 -8.49 6.11
N MET A 142 8.35 -7.41 6.79
CA MET A 142 9.24 -6.34 7.23
C MET A 142 9.17 -6.25 8.75
N PRO A 143 10.18 -6.76 9.47
CA PRO A 143 10.22 -6.56 10.92
C PRO A 143 10.10 -5.07 11.27
N GLU A 144 9.49 -4.78 12.42
CA GLU A 144 9.42 -3.43 12.94
C GLU A 144 10.85 -2.88 13.12
N SER A 145 11.02 -1.77 13.75
CA SER A 145 12.28 -1.03 13.80
C SER A 145 13.53 -1.91 13.96
N ARG A 146 14.59 -1.57 13.21
CA ARG A 146 15.93 -2.16 13.35
C ARG A 146 16.56 -1.91 14.71
N LYS A 147 16.02 -0.98 15.50
CA LYS A 147 16.49 -0.77 16.86
C LYS A 147 16.44 -2.05 17.68
N THR A 148 15.42 -2.87 17.44
CA THR A 148 15.32 -4.17 18.10
C THR A 148 16.52 -5.05 17.75
N VAL A 149 16.93 -5.09 16.49
CA VAL A 149 18.07 -5.87 16.03
C VAL A 149 19.38 -5.27 16.56
N SER A 150 19.53 -3.95 16.49
CA SER A 150 20.76 -3.29 16.94
C SER A 150 20.98 -3.36 18.44
N GLN A 151 19.96 -3.72 19.23
CA GLN A 151 20.08 -3.94 20.66
C GLN A 151 20.53 -5.37 21.01
N LEU A 152 20.57 -6.27 20.03
CA LEU A 152 21.02 -7.62 20.25
C LEU A 152 22.55 -7.67 20.36
N PRO A 153 23.11 -8.60 21.17
CA PRO A 153 24.55 -8.80 21.17
C PRO A 153 25.07 -9.16 19.79
N ILE A 154 26.31 -8.77 19.51
CA ILE A 154 26.94 -9.02 18.21
C ILE A 154 26.94 -10.51 17.88
N GLU A 155 27.15 -11.35 18.88
CA GLU A 155 27.15 -12.81 18.73
C GLU A 155 25.84 -13.33 18.17
N GLU A 156 24.72 -12.73 18.56
CA GLU A 156 23.40 -13.12 18.06
C GLU A 156 23.17 -12.61 16.64
N LEU A 157 23.80 -11.50 16.26
CA LEU A 157 23.63 -10.94 14.94
C LEU A 157 24.45 -11.70 13.89
N VAL A 158 25.57 -12.27 14.28
CA VAL A 158 26.47 -13.00 13.37
C VAL A 158 26.37 -14.51 13.51
N GLY A 159 25.72 -14.97 14.55
CA GLY A 159 25.46 -16.39 14.75
C GLY A 159 24.19 -16.84 14.05
#